data_01e0cb6e07f40434db0e18b869bc7df6
#
_entry.id   01e0cb6e07f40434db0e18b869bc7df6
#
_cell.length_a   1.000
_cell.length_b   1.000
_cell.length_c   1.000
_cell.angle_alpha   90.00
_cell.angle_beta   90.00
_cell.angle_gamma   90.00
#
_symmetry.space_group_name_H-M   'P 1'
#
loop_
_entity.id
_entity.type
_entity.pdbx_description
1 polymer ?
#
loop_
_entity_poly.entity_id
_entity_poly.type
_entity_poly.pdbx_seq_one_letter_code
_entity_poly.pdbx_strand_id
1 'polypeptide(L)'
;MSGATHALVIDTRPVWEPSTQTNGFTEFGSSYVVAPLQTLHRLPQSPLLNQWAAMHSAKRDQGTGLALVATSPASVEALQGMPELSQEMAASLIHEPMPLFAVGAASARCLAAWAGNHGLAATVHAPTHDSGAQAFIKLLGGTTRPNPCFVLLESSSNQPDLALSLREKGFQAERLGLYERMDCSLASHLTKVPIPLASHVYVLISSSSLVGRAASELRQAGLDPEGVRWLCHHDKILRLLEAAGFPHRHCIDNLDPGTILDKVIELSRMND
;
A
#
# COMPACT_ATOMS: atom_id res chain seq x y z
N MET A 1 16.89 34.03 20.35
CA MET A 1 17.27 33.10 19.25
C MET A 1 16.43 31.87 19.44
N SER A 2 15.34 31.72 18.71
CA SER A 2 14.50 30.52 18.74
C SER A 2 15.35 29.39 18.16
N GLY A 3 15.78 28.45 18.99
CA GLY A 3 16.48 27.27 18.54
C GLY A 3 15.56 26.52 17.60
N ALA A 4 15.96 26.38 16.34
CA ALA A 4 15.21 25.59 15.38
C ALA A 4 15.15 24.16 15.92
N THR A 5 13.96 23.71 16.28
CA THR A 5 13.73 22.35 16.76
C THR A 5 13.98 21.42 15.56
N HIS A 6 15.08 20.69 15.59
CA HIS A 6 15.39 19.72 14.53
C HIS A 6 14.47 18.52 14.66
N ALA A 7 13.73 18.20 13.63
CA ALA A 7 12.90 17.01 13.53
C ALA A 7 13.50 16.00 12.56
N LEU A 8 13.46 14.73 12.90
CA LEU A 8 13.80 13.61 12.01
C LEU A 8 12.56 12.81 11.68
N VAL A 9 12.19 12.73 10.43
CA VAL A 9 11.10 11.89 9.95
C VAL A 9 11.68 10.63 9.31
N ILE A 10 11.34 9.48 9.85
CA ILE A 10 11.72 8.16 9.33
C ILE A 10 10.51 7.58 8.61
N ASP A 11 10.60 7.51 7.29
CA ASP A 11 9.56 6.93 6.45
C ASP A 11 9.80 5.43 6.25
N THR A 12 8.98 4.60 6.90
CA THR A 12 9.11 3.13 6.84
C THR A 12 8.24 2.49 5.78
N ARG A 13 7.59 3.28 4.92
CA ARG A 13 6.71 2.75 3.87
C ARG A 13 7.48 1.90 2.88
N PRO A 14 6.82 0.86 2.32
CA PRO A 14 7.42 0.07 1.25
C PRO A 14 7.80 0.93 0.04
N VAL A 15 8.94 0.63 -0.57
CA VAL A 15 9.43 1.29 -1.79
C VAL A 15 9.68 0.26 -2.89
N TRP A 16 9.54 0.68 -4.16
CA TRP A 16 9.90 -0.14 -5.30
C TRP A 16 11.41 -0.23 -5.48
N GLU A 17 11.93 -1.42 -5.84
CA GLU A 17 13.31 -1.56 -6.27
C GLU A 17 13.42 -1.51 -7.81
N PRO A 18 14.39 -0.78 -8.36
CA PRO A 18 15.30 0.15 -7.67
C PRO A 18 14.55 1.38 -7.15
N SER A 19 14.88 1.80 -5.92
CA SER A 19 14.27 2.98 -5.32
C SER A 19 14.80 4.26 -5.96
N THR A 20 13.90 5.15 -6.36
CA THR A 20 14.22 6.51 -6.79
C THR A 20 14.02 7.52 -5.66
N GLN A 21 13.53 7.06 -4.50
CA GLN A 21 13.31 7.93 -3.35
C GLN A 21 14.65 8.25 -2.69
N THR A 22 14.88 9.52 -2.44
CA THR A 22 16.12 10.04 -1.83
C THR A 22 15.82 10.62 -0.45
N ASN A 23 16.79 10.50 0.44
CA ASN A 23 16.79 11.25 1.69
C ASN A 23 16.90 12.75 1.38
N GLY A 24 16.18 13.57 2.12
CA GLY A 24 16.16 15.01 1.91
C GLY A 24 16.05 15.79 3.21
N PHE A 25 16.29 17.08 3.09
CA PHE A 25 16.00 18.04 4.15
C PHE A 25 14.76 18.83 3.74
N THR A 26 13.88 19.09 4.69
CA THR A 26 12.74 19.96 4.49
C THR A 26 13.12 21.40 4.81
N GLU A 27 12.34 22.38 4.32
CA GLU A 27 12.61 23.82 4.47
C GLU A 27 12.69 24.31 5.94
N PHE A 28 12.30 23.51 6.92
CA PHE A 28 12.23 23.89 8.35
C PHE A 28 13.29 23.21 9.22
N GLY A 29 14.45 22.84 8.67
CA GLY A 29 15.53 22.20 9.43
C GLY A 29 15.22 20.75 9.81
N SER A 30 14.13 20.16 9.29
CA SER A 30 13.79 18.77 9.49
C SER A 30 14.51 17.88 8.47
N SER A 31 14.95 16.72 8.91
CA SER A 31 15.51 15.67 8.03
C SER A 31 14.44 14.66 7.70
N TYR A 32 14.30 14.30 6.43
CA TYR A 32 13.41 13.23 5.97
C TYR A 32 14.25 12.08 5.45
N VAL A 33 14.07 10.90 6.03
CA VAL A 33 14.85 9.71 5.73
C VAL A 33 13.90 8.60 5.27
N VAL A 34 14.14 8.10 4.07
CA VAL A 34 13.46 6.91 3.56
C VAL A 34 14.20 5.68 4.07
N ALA A 35 13.58 4.97 5.00
CA ALA A 35 14.12 3.77 5.63
C ALA A 35 13.03 2.68 5.62
N PRO A 36 12.76 2.09 4.46
CA PRO A 36 11.64 1.16 4.30
C PRO A 36 11.86 -0.10 5.13
N LEU A 37 10.79 -0.62 5.69
CA LEU A 37 10.80 -1.96 6.30
C LEU A 37 10.62 -3.07 5.27
N GLN A 38 10.15 -2.72 4.08
CA GLN A 38 9.98 -3.65 2.96
C GLN A 38 10.31 -2.96 1.65
N THR A 39 10.91 -3.72 0.73
CA THR A 39 10.99 -3.37 -0.69
C THR A 39 9.99 -4.18 -1.50
N LEU A 40 9.56 -3.60 -2.63
CA LEU A 40 8.63 -4.19 -3.57
C LEU A 40 9.39 -4.54 -4.86
N HIS A 41 9.30 -5.79 -5.28
CA HIS A 41 9.96 -6.30 -6.48
C HIS A 41 8.90 -6.82 -7.45
N ARG A 42 8.89 -6.30 -8.68
CA ARG A 42 8.00 -6.81 -9.72
C ARG A 42 8.41 -8.23 -10.12
N LEU A 43 7.44 -9.09 -10.29
CA LEU A 43 7.70 -10.43 -10.82
C LEU A 43 7.96 -10.37 -12.33
N PRO A 44 8.63 -11.39 -12.90
CA PRO A 44 8.86 -11.47 -14.34
C PRO A 44 7.54 -11.44 -15.12
N GLN A 45 7.48 -10.59 -16.16
CA GLN A 45 6.25 -10.33 -16.91
C GLN A 45 5.78 -11.53 -17.75
N SER A 46 6.70 -12.26 -18.40
CA SER A 46 6.32 -13.35 -19.32
C SER A 46 5.51 -14.49 -18.67
N PRO A 47 5.83 -15.00 -17.47
CA PRO A 47 4.98 -15.96 -16.78
C PRO A 47 3.60 -15.43 -16.45
N LEU A 48 3.50 -14.14 -16.09
CA LEU A 48 2.23 -13.48 -15.75
C LEU A 48 1.35 -13.29 -16.97
N LEU A 49 1.92 -12.97 -18.13
CA LEU A 49 1.21 -12.94 -19.42
C LEU A 49 0.61 -14.31 -19.75
N ASN A 50 1.39 -15.38 -19.60
CA ASN A 50 0.89 -16.73 -19.85
C ASN A 50 -0.23 -17.12 -18.86
N GLN A 51 -0.07 -16.74 -17.58
CA GLN A 51 -1.10 -16.98 -16.56
C GLN A 51 -2.38 -16.21 -16.87
N TRP A 52 -2.27 -14.94 -17.23
CA TRP A 52 -3.41 -14.12 -17.64
C TRP A 52 -4.13 -14.71 -18.85
N ALA A 53 -3.41 -15.02 -19.93
CA ALA A 53 -3.98 -15.57 -21.15
C ALA A 53 -4.71 -16.90 -20.90
N ALA A 54 -4.09 -17.81 -20.13
CA ALA A 54 -4.69 -19.09 -19.78
C ALA A 54 -5.98 -18.91 -18.94
N MET A 55 -5.96 -18.03 -17.97
CA MET A 55 -7.10 -17.72 -17.11
C MET A 55 -8.24 -17.08 -17.92
N HIS A 56 -7.94 -16.09 -18.74
CA HIS A 56 -8.90 -15.39 -19.60
C HIS A 56 -9.57 -16.38 -20.59
N SER A 57 -8.78 -17.21 -21.28
CA SER A 57 -9.31 -18.23 -22.19
C SER A 57 -10.19 -19.25 -21.47
N ALA A 58 -9.73 -19.81 -20.36
CA ALA A 58 -10.49 -20.80 -19.61
C ALA A 58 -11.84 -20.29 -19.11
N LYS A 59 -11.91 -19.03 -18.68
CA LYS A 59 -13.17 -18.43 -18.20
C LYS A 59 -14.11 -18.09 -19.34
N ARG A 60 -13.61 -17.62 -20.46
CA ARG A 60 -14.39 -17.42 -21.67
C ARG A 60 -15.01 -18.72 -22.17
N ASP A 61 -14.24 -19.81 -22.19
CA ASP A 61 -14.74 -21.14 -22.63
C ASP A 61 -15.81 -21.70 -21.69
N GLN A 62 -15.78 -21.31 -20.41
CA GLN A 62 -16.81 -21.63 -19.41
C GLN A 62 -18.04 -20.68 -19.46
N GLY A 63 -18.03 -19.65 -20.30
CA GLY A 63 -19.06 -18.61 -20.29
C GLY A 63 -19.10 -17.77 -19.02
N THR A 64 -17.98 -17.74 -18.27
CA THR A 64 -17.85 -17.01 -17.01
C THR A 64 -17.10 -15.69 -17.27
N GLY A 65 -17.76 -14.57 -17.04
CA GLY A 65 -17.10 -13.25 -17.14
C GLY A 65 -16.01 -13.09 -16.09
N LEU A 66 -15.03 -12.21 -16.36
CA LEU A 66 -14.00 -11.83 -15.39
C LEU A 66 -14.34 -10.48 -14.76
N ALA A 67 -13.74 -10.22 -13.59
CA ALA A 67 -13.72 -8.91 -12.95
C ALA A 67 -12.32 -8.69 -12.34
N LEU A 68 -11.73 -7.53 -12.58
CA LEU A 68 -10.43 -7.18 -11.99
C LEU A 68 -10.60 -6.54 -10.62
N VAL A 69 -9.76 -6.92 -9.67
CA VAL A 69 -9.77 -6.39 -8.30
C VAL A 69 -8.39 -5.91 -7.91
N ALA A 70 -8.22 -4.60 -7.75
CA ALA A 70 -7.00 -4.03 -7.17
C ALA A 70 -7.04 -4.16 -5.65
N THR A 71 -6.15 -4.98 -5.08
CA THR A 71 -6.09 -5.19 -3.62
C THR A 71 -5.28 -4.13 -2.89
N SER A 72 -4.44 -3.37 -3.60
CA SER A 72 -3.64 -2.25 -3.07
C SER A 72 -3.24 -1.28 -4.18
N PRO A 73 -2.86 -0.03 -3.87
CA PRO A 73 -2.23 0.84 -4.86
C PRO A 73 -1.00 0.20 -5.50
N ALA A 74 -0.16 -0.45 -4.70
CA ALA A 74 1.06 -1.12 -5.18
C ALA A 74 0.78 -2.21 -6.23
N SER A 75 -0.39 -2.90 -6.19
CA SER A 75 -0.73 -3.87 -7.23
C SER A 75 -0.99 -3.21 -8.58
N VAL A 76 -1.56 -2.02 -8.59
CA VAL A 76 -1.77 -1.23 -9.83
C VAL A 76 -0.45 -0.65 -10.33
N GLU A 77 0.39 -0.13 -9.43
CA GLU A 77 1.72 0.36 -9.77
C GLU A 77 2.62 -0.78 -10.33
N ALA A 78 2.50 -1.99 -9.78
CA ALA A 78 3.15 -3.17 -10.33
C ALA A 78 2.73 -3.42 -11.77
N LEU A 79 1.40 -3.43 -12.03
CA LEU A 79 0.84 -3.61 -13.37
C LEU A 79 1.32 -2.53 -14.34
N GLN A 80 1.30 -1.26 -13.92
CA GLN A 80 1.80 -0.13 -14.73
C GLN A 80 3.27 -0.28 -15.11
N GLY A 81 4.08 -0.86 -14.22
CA GLY A 81 5.48 -1.17 -14.48
C GLY A 81 5.74 -2.43 -15.33
N MET A 82 4.67 -3.06 -15.85
CA MET A 82 4.70 -4.24 -16.71
C MET A 82 3.95 -3.93 -18.02
N PRO A 83 4.58 -3.22 -18.97
CA PRO A 83 3.88 -2.63 -20.10
C PRO A 83 3.15 -3.66 -20.99
N GLU A 84 3.74 -4.82 -21.27
CA GLU A 84 3.11 -5.85 -22.10
C GLU A 84 1.90 -6.48 -21.40
N LEU A 85 2.01 -6.84 -20.10
CA LEU A 85 0.88 -7.36 -19.33
C LEU A 85 -0.23 -6.32 -19.19
N SER A 86 0.16 -5.07 -18.90
CA SER A 86 -0.76 -3.94 -18.76
C SER A 86 -1.55 -3.70 -20.06
N GLN A 87 -0.87 -3.74 -21.20
CA GLN A 87 -1.48 -3.58 -22.51
C GLN A 87 -2.40 -4.75 -22.89
N GLU A 88 -1.97 -6.00 -22.62
CA GLU A 88 -2.78 -7.20 -22.89
C GLU A 88 -4.05 -7.22 -22.06
N MET A 89 -3.95 -6.88 -20.78
CA MET A 89 -5.13 -6.76 -19.90
C MET A 89 -6.07 -5.66 -20.35
N ALA A 90 -5.56 -4.51 -20.75
CA ALA A 90 -6.37 -3.42 -21.27
C ALA A 90 -7.05 -3.80 -22.60
N ALA A 91 -6.35 -4.48 -23.51
CA ALA A 91 -6.92 -4.98 -24.75
C ALA A 91 -8.06 -5.99 -24.48
N SER A 92 -7.88 -6.89 -23.53
CA SER A 92 -8.93 -7.82 -23.10
C SER A 92 -10.19 -7.09 -22.62
N LEU A 93 -10.03 -6.00 -21.84
CA LEU A 93 -11.12 -5.16 -21.33
C LEU A 93 -11.84 -4.37 -22.44
N ILE A 94 -11.17 -4.01 -23.52
CA ILE A 94 -11.78 -3.36 -24.68
C ILE A 94 -12.67 -4.36 -25.45
N HIS A 95 -12.17 -5.57 -25.63
CA HIS A 95 -12.89 -6.60 -26.40
C HIS A 95 -14.02 -7.25 -25.58
N GLU A 96 -13.81 -7.42 -24.30
CA GLU A 96 -14.77 -8.00 -23.37
C GLU A 96 -14.84 -7.12 -22.10
N PRO A 97 -15.79 -6.18 -22.04
CA PRO A 97 -15.93 -5.27 -20.91
C PRO A 97 -16.09 -6.02 -19.57
N MET A 98 -15.16 -5.82 -18.67
CA MET A 98 -15.13 -6.43 -17.36
C MET A 98 -15.31 -5.37 -16.27
N PRO A 99 -16.06 -5.68 -15.20
CA PRO A 99 -16.15 -4.78 -14.02
C PRO A 99 -14.78 -4.60 -13.35
N LEU A 100 -14.49 -3.37 -12.95
CA LEU A 100 -13.29 -3.03 -12.19
C LEU A 100 -13.67 -2.78 -10.73
N PHE A 101 -12.93 -3.41 -9.83
CA PHE A 101 -13.14 -3.29 -8.40
C PHE A 101 -11.84 -2.93 -7.67
N ALA A 102 -11.98 -2.35 -6.49
CA ALA A 102 -10.87 -2.11 -5.59
C ALA A 102 -11.29 -2.34 -4.13
N VAL A 103 -10.36 -2.76 -3.28
CA VAL A 103 -10.65 -3.01 -1.86
C VAL A 103 -10.72 -1.72 -1.02
N GLY A 104 -10.41 -0.58 -1.61
CA GLY A 104 -10.46 0.72 -0.94
C GLY A 104 -10.22 1.90 -1.89
N ALA A 105 -10.48 3.10 -1.42
CA ALA A 105 -10.49 4.33 -2.22
C ALA A 105 -9.15 4.64 -2.90
N ALA A 106 -8.01 4.42 -2.21
CA ALA A 106 -6.69 4.67 -2.79
C ALA A 106 -6.43 3.74 -3.99
N SER A 107 -6.71 2.43 -3.84
CA SER A 107 -6.59 1.45 -4.92
C SER A 107 -7.55 1.76 -6.08
N ALA A 108 -8.75 2.27 -5.77
CA ALA A 108 -9.73 2.66 -6.79
C ALA A 108 -9.23 3.83 -7.63
N ARG A 109 -8.63 4.85 -7.01
CA ARG A 109 -8.03 5.99 -7.76
C ARG A 109 -6.91 5.53 -8.68
N CYS A 110 -6.01 4.66 -8.19
CA CYS A 110 -4.93 4.12 -9.01
C CYS A 110 -5.47 3.30 -10.19
N LEU A 111 -6.45 2.42 -9.94
CA LEU A 111 -7.03 1.58 -11.00
C LEU A 111 -7.82 2.40 -12.03
N ALA A 112 -8.54 3.44 -11.60
CA ALA A 112 -9.23 4.36 -12.50
C ALA A 112 -8.25 5.15 -13.37
N ALA A 113 -7.13 5.62 -12.80
CA ALA A 113 -6.08 6.29 -13.56
C ALA A 113 -5.44 5.34 -14.58
N TRP A 114 -5.15 4.09 -14.19
CA TRP A 114 -4.65 3.06 -15.11
C TRP A 114 -5.63 2.82 -16.26
N ALA A 115 -6.91 2.62 -15.96
CA ALA A 115 -7.95 2.43 -16.98
C ALA A 115 -8.03 3.63 -17.94
N GLY A 116 -8.03 4.85 -17.42
CA GLY A 116 -8.04 6.09 -18.22
C GLY A 116 -6.83 6.23 -19.13
N ASN A 117 -5.63 5.86 -18.66
CA ASN A 117 -4.40 5.87 -19.47
C ASN A 117 -4.45 4.89 -20.65
N HIS A 118 -5.27 3.86 -20.55
CA HIS A 118 -5.53 2.89 -21.64
C HIS A 118 -6.81 3.18 -22.44
N GLY A 119 -7.44 4.34 -22.24
CA GLY A 119 -8.65 4.73 -22.97
C GLY A 119 -9.91 3.92 -22.58
N LEU A 120 -9.90 3.27 -21.43
CA LEU A 120 -11.04 2.48 -20.93
C LEU A 120 -12.05 3.40 -20.24
N ALA A 121 -13.27 3.46 -20.73
CA ALA A 121 -14.38 4.14 -20.07
C ALA A 121 -15.02 3.23 -19.02
N ALA A 122 -14.26 2.90 -17.96
CA ALA A 122 -14.69 1.95 -16.95
C ALA A 122 -14.89 2.62 -15.58
N THR A 123 -15.99 2.26 -14.91
CA THR A 123 -16.24 2.64 -13.52
C THR A 123 -15.55 1.65 -12.57
N VAL A 124 -14.80 2.16 -11.60
CA VAL A 124 -14.19 1.35 -10.55
C VAL A 124 -15.09 1.33 -9.32
N HIS A 125 -15.54 0.16 -8.92
CA HIS A 125 -16.37 -0.05 -7.74
C HIS A 125 -15.49 -0.28 -6.52
N ALA A 126 -15.71 0.47 -5.44
CA ALA A 126 -14.97 0.33 -4.19
C ALA A 126 -15.88 0.63 -2.99
N PRO A 127 -15.58 0.11 -1.78
CA PRO A 127 -16.27 0.50 -0.56
C PRO A 127 -16.12 2.01 -0.31
N THR A 128 -17.20 2.67 0.13
CA THR A 128 -17.24 4.15 0.31
C THR A 128 -16.74 4.61 1.67
N HIS A 129 -16.96 3.83 2.73
CA HIS A 129 -16.67 4.26 4.11
C HIS A 129 -15.60 3.42 4.81
N ASP A 130 -15.36 2.21 4.32
CA ASP A 130 -14.40 1.26 4.87
C ASP A 130 -13.39 0.84 3.80
N SER A 131 -12.37 0.10 4.20
CA SER A 131 -11.39 -0.47 3.27
C SER A 131 -11.01 -1.89 3.69
N GLY A 132 -10.43 -2.64 2.75
CA GLY A 132 -9.94 -4.00 2.98
C GLY A 132 -10.95 -5.09 2.63
N ALA A 133 -10.54 -6.33 2.88
CA ALA A 133 -11.25 -7.53 2.43
C ALA A 133 -12.72 -7.60 2.89
N GLN A 134 -13.00 -7.31 4.16
CA GLN A 134 -14.35 -7.40 4.71
C GLN A 134 -15.30 -6.35 4.10
N ALA A 135 -14.83 -5.11 3.92
CA ALA A 135 -15.59 -4.05 3.29
C ALA A 135 -15.89 -4.39 1.81
N PHE A 136 -14.91 -4.96 1.12
CA PHE A 136 -15.08 -5.42 -0.25
C PHE A 136 -16.12 -6.56 -0.37
N ILE A 137 -16.04 -7.57 0.50
CA ILE A 137 -17.02 -8.66 0.52
C ILE A 137 -18.45 -8.15 0.80
N LYS A 138 -18.57 -7.17 1.72
CA LYS A 138 -19.85 -6.53 2.00
C LYS A 138 -20.41 -5.79 0.79
N LEU A 139 -19.55 -5.10 0.02
CA LEU A 139 -19.93 -4.45 -1.23
C LEU A 139 -20.54 -5.45 -2.22
N LEU A 140 -19.94 -6.65 -2.35
CA LEU A 140 -20.41 -7.68 -3.27
C LEU A 140 -21.72 -8.33 -2.83
N GLY A 141 -22.05 -8.34 -1.55
CA GLY A 141 -23.29 -8.91 -1.02
C GLY A 141 -24.58 -8.26 -1.55
N GLY A 142 -24.48 -7.06 -2.16
CA GLY A 142 -25.58 -6.37 -2.84
C GLY A 142 -25.66 -6.61 -4.35
N THR A 143 -24.73 -7.36 -4.95
CA THR A 143 -24.69 -7.58 -6.40
C THR A 143 -25.54 -8.80 -6.80
N THR A 144 -26.45 -8.58 -7.77
CA THR A 144 -27.22 -9.64 -8.39
C THR A 144 -26.42 -10.27 -9.54
N ARG A 145 -26.57 -11.58 -9.71
CA ARG A 145 -25.88 -12.45 -10.69
C ARG A 145 -26.02 -12.01 -12.15
N PRO A 146 -25.07 -12.39 -13.07
CA PRO A 146 -24.10 -13.49 -12.91
C PRO A 146 -22.84 -13.08 -12.15
N ASN A 147 -22.30 -13.98 -11.30
CA ASN A 147 -21.07 -13.75 -10.56
C ASN A 147 -19.86 -13.93 -11.49
N PRO A 148 -19.07 -12.90 -11.76
CA PRO A 148 -17.83 -13.06 -12.49
C PRO A 148 -16.79 -13.83 -11.64
N CYS A 149 -15.75 -14.31 -12.29
CA CYS A 149 -14.56 -14.74 -11.58
C CYS A 149 -13.70 -13.51 -11.24
N PHE A 150 -13.45 -13.26 -9.97
CA PHE A 150 -12.65 -12.14 -9.50
C PHE A 150 -11.17 -12.45 -9.65
N VAL A 151 -10.45 -11.67 -10.44
CA VAL A 151 -8.99 -11.75 -10.59
C VAL A 151 -8.36 -10.72 -9.65
N LEU A 152 -7.73 -11.21 -8.59
CA LEU A 152 -7.11 -10.38 -7.55
C LEU A 152 -5.70 -10.00 -7.99
N LEU A 153 -5.48 -8.71 -8.27
CA LEU A 153 -4.16 -8.13 -8.50
C LEU A 153 -3.50 -7.87 -7.15
N GLU A 154 -2.46 -8.61 -6.81
CA GLU A 154 -1.90 -8.57 -5.45
C GLU A 154 -0.41 -8.90 -5.38
N SER A 155 0.16 -8.87 -4.18
CA SER A 155 1.48 -9.43 -3.91
C SER A 155 1.42 -10.96 -3.92
N SER A 156 2.41 -11.61 -4.53
CA SER A 156 2.56 -13.08 -4.50
C SER A 156 2.77 -13.60 -3.08
N SER A 157 3.38 -12.79 -2.21
CA SER A 157 3.64 -13.11 -0.80
C SER A 157 2.46 -12.87 0.14
N ASN A 158 1.32 -12.35 -0.35
CA ASN A 158 0.13 -12.20 0.47
C ASN A 158 -0.45 -13.55 0.88
N GLN A 159 -0.96 -13.62 2.12
CA GLN A 159 -1.85 -14.71 2.49
C GLN A 159 -3.10 -14.67 1.61
N PRO A 160 -3.66 -15.84 1.23
CA PRO A 160 -4.81 -15.91 0.31
C PRO A 160 -6.15 -15.53 0.94
N ASP A 161 -6.15 -14.75 2.00
CA ASP A 161 -7.33 -14.46 2.84
C ASP A 161 -8.53 -13.92 2.06
N LEU A 162 -8.31 -12.97 1.14
CA LEU A 162 -9.40 -12.42 0.34
C LEU A 162 -9.94 -13.45 -0.66
N ALA A 163 -9.07 -14.20 -1.34
CA ALA A 163 -9.50 -15.23 -2.28
C ALA A 163 -10.27 -16.34 -1.58
N LEU A 164 -9.82 -16.79 -0.39
CA LEU A 164 -10.51 -17.76 0.43
C LEU A 164 -11.87 -17.22 0.89
N SER A 165 -11.92 -16.02 1.42
CA SER A 165 -13.16 -15.40 1.88
C SER A 165 -14.18 -15.21 0.75
N LEU A 166 -13.74 -14.90 -0.47
CA LEU A 166 -14.63 -14.84 -1.64
C LEU A 166 -15.20 -16.22 -1.98
N ARG A 167 -14.34 -17.25 -1.99
CA ARG A 167 -14.76 -18.64 -2.28
C ARG A 167 -15.74 -19.17 -1.23
N GLU A 168 -15.53 -18.88 0.06
CA GLU A 168 -16.45 -19.21 1.15
C GLU A 168 -17.85 -18.57 0.98
N LYS A 169 -17.89 -17.40 0.30
CA LYS A 169 -19.14 -16.73 -0.07
C LYS A 169 -19.74 -17.20 -1.40
N GLY A 170 -19.14 -18.20 -2.04
CA GLY A 170 -19.62 -18.79 -3.29
C GLY A 170 -19.19 -18.04 -4.54
N PHE A 171 -18.23 -17.11 -4.45
CA PHE A 171 -17.62 -16.44 -5.59
C PHE A 171 -16.45 -17.24 -6.14
N GLN A 172 -16.24 -17.18 -7.46
CA GLN A 172 -14.99 -17.64 -8.04
C GLN A 172 -13.93 -16.54 -7.86
N ALA A 173 -12.73 -16.91 -7.45
CA ALA A 173 -11.63 -15.98 -7.29
C ALA A 173 -10.30 -16.62 -7.70
N GLU A 174 -9.54 -15.93 -8.53
CA GLU A 174 -8.19 -16.29 -8.95
C GLU A 174 -7.22 -15.20 -8.50
N ARG A 175 -5.95 -15.57 -8.33
CA ARG A 175 -4.90 -14.67 -7.87
C ARG A 175 -3.90 -14.42 -9.00
N LEU A 176 -3.58 -13.16 -9.25
CA LEU A 176 -2.50 -12.75 -10.12
C LEU A 176 -1.48 -11.97 -9.27
N GLY A 177 -0.44 -12.69 -8.83
CA GLY A 177 0.64 -12.11 -8.02
C GLY A 177 1.57 -11.30 -8.91
N LEU A 178 1.53 -9.97 -8.80
CA LEU A 178 2.29 -9.07 -9.67
C LEU A 178 3.67 -8.70 -9.10
N TYR A 179 3.84 -8.80 -7.81
CA TYR A 179 5.07 -8.41 -7.12
C TYR A 179 5.23 -9.21 -5.83
N GLU A 180 6.41 -9.18 -5.28
CA GLU A 180 6.73 -9.71 -3.96
C GLU A 180 7.20 -8.61 -3.03
N ARG A 181 7.09 -8.87 -1.72
CA ARG A 181 7.60 -8.01 -0.66
C ARG A 181 8.81 -8.67 -0.05
N MET A 182 9.91 -7.96 -0.02
CA MET A 182 11.12 -8.38 0.65
C MET A 182 11.37 -7.50 1.86
N ASP A 183 11.67 -8.14 2.96
CA ASP A 183 11.95 -7.47 4.22
C ASP A 183 13.30 -6.77 4.19
N CYS A 184 13.35 -5.54 4.73
CA CYS A 184 14.57 -4.72 4.83
C CYS A 184 14.86 -4.40 6.30
N SER A 185 16.14 -4.18 6.62
CA SER A 185 16.55 -3.67 7.92
C SER A 185 16.55 -2.14 7.92
N LEU A 186 15.78 -1.57 8.83
CA LEU A 186 15.75 -0.13 9.09
C LEU A 186 17.11 0.37 9.58
N ALA A 187 17.81 -0.41 10.41
CA ALA A 187 19.11 -0.05 10.93
C ALA A 187 20.13 0.21 9.83
N SER A 188 20.11 -0.56 8.73
CA SER A 188 21.03 -0.37 7.60
C SER A 188 20.84 0.97 6.87
N HIS A 189 19.64 1.53 6.91
CA HIS A 189 19.34 2.86 6.34
C HIS A 189 19.72 3.98 7.30
N LEU A 190 19.50 3.80 8.61
CA LEU A 190 19.74 4.83 9.63
C LEU A 190 21.22 5.03 9.96
N THR A 191 22.07 3.99 9.83
CA THR A 191 23.52 4.13 10.09
C THR A 191 24.21 5.20 9.24
N LYS A 192 23.61 5.57 8.11
CA LYS A 192 24.14 6.59 7.18
C LYS A 192 23.63 8.01 7.47
N VAL A 193 22.74 8.15 8.45
CA VAL A 193 22.07 9.41 8.76
C VAL A 193 22.51 9.88 10.14
N PRO A 194 23.11 11.08 10.26
CA PRO A 194 23.38 11.65 11.57
C PRO A 194 22.04 11.93 12.26
N ILE A 195 21.75 11.21 13.35
CA ILE A 195 20.58 11.49 14.18
C ILE A 195 21.00 12.56 15.19
N PRO A 196 20.50 13.80 15.07
CA PRO A 196 20.84 14.86 16.02
C PRO A 196 20.33 14.51 17.40
N LEU A 197 21.19 14.64 18.43
CA LEU A 197 20.92 14.30 19.84
C LEU A 197 19.71 15.03 20.47
N ALA A 198 19.25 16.12 19.88
CA ALA A 198 18.14 16.96 20.38
C ALA A 198 16.90 16.92 19.48
N SER A 199 16.79 15.95 18.57
CA SER A 199 15.72 15.92 17.58
C SER A 199 14.51 15.14 18.06
N HIS A 200 13.34 15.68 17.76
CA HIS A 200 12.13 14.87 17.81
C HIS A 200 12.15 13.90 16.64
N VAL A 201 12.05 12.60 16.95
CA VAL A 201 12.01 11.55 15.94
C VAL A 201 10.56 11.16 15.67
N TYR A 202 10.16 11.24 14.42
CA TYR A 202 8.85 10.83 13.91
C TYR A 202 9.00 9.59 13.06
N VAL A 203 8.17 8.58 13.28
CA VAL A 203 8.19 7.32 12.52
C VAL A 203 6.87 7.15 11.80
N LEU A 204 6.91 7.18 10.48
CA LEU A 204 5.74 6.99 9.63
C LEU A 204 5.51 5.50 9.39
N ILE A 205 4.34 4.99 9.80
CA ILE A 205 3.93 3.59 9.62
C ILE A 205 2.61 3.50 8.86
N SER A 206 2.58 2.75 7.77
CA SER A 206 1.40 2.62 6.89
C SER A 206 0.74 1.24 6.91
N SER A 207 1.34 0.27 7.60
CA SER A 207 0.81 -1.10 7.69
C SER A 207 0.71 -1.59 9.12
N SER A 208 -0.46 -2.10 9.49
CA SER A 208 -0.70 -2.68 10.81
C SER A 208 0.17 -3.89 11.10
N SER A 209 0.52 -4.70 10.11
CA SER A 209 1.37 -5.89 10.26
C SER A 209 2.83 -5.56 10.55
N LEU A 210 3.26 -4.32 10.29
CA LEU A 210 4.64 -3.88 10.46
C LEU A 210 4.91 -3.16 11.80
N VAL A 211 3.90 -2.89 12.62
CA VAL A 211 4.05 -2.14 13.89
C VAL A 211 5.08 -2.79 14.83
N GLY A 212 4.92 -4.09 15.11
CA GLY A 212 5.85 -4.81 16.00
C GLY A 212 7.26 -4.89 15.44
N ARG A 213 7.38 -5.08 14.11
CA ARG A 213 8.66 -5.11 13.43
C ARG A 213 9.34 -3.74 13.46
N ALA A 214 8.61 -2.67 13.14
CA ALA A 214 9.14 -1.31 13.21
C ALA A 214 9.74 -1.00 14.58
N ALA A 215 9.04 -1.36 15.66
CA ALA A 215 9.53 -1.17 17.01
C ALA A 215 10.81 -1.99 17.31
N SER A 216 10.88 -3.24 16.83
CA SER A 216 12.08 -4.07 16.96
C SER A 216 13.28 -3.47 16.21
N GLU A 217 13.07 -3.05 14.96
CA GLU A 217 14.12 -2.47 14.11
C GLU A 217 14.60 -1.10 14.66
N LEU A 218 13.71 -0.30 15.25
CA LEU A 218 14.10 0.95 15.94
C LEU A 218 15.04 0.66 17.11
N ARG A 219 14.71 -0.34 17.96
CA ARG A 219 15.61 -0.73 19.08
C ARG A 219 16.97 -1.18 18.57
N GLN A 220 17.01 -1.95 17.48
CA GLN A 220 18.28 -2.37 16.85
C GLN A 220 19.08 -1.19 16.31
N ALA A 221 18.41 -0.14 15.87
CA ALA A 221 19.03 1.11 15.43
C ALA A 221 19.41 2.05 16.60
N GLY A 222 19.20 1.65 17.85
CA GLY A 222 19.48 2.46 19.04
C GLY A 222 18.45 3.53 19.35
N LEU A 223 17.26 3.45 18.76
CA LEU A 223 16.13 4.35 19.02
C LEU A 223 15.13 3.68 19.95
N ASP A 224 14.66 4.44 20.95
CA ASP A 224 13.59 3.97 21.84
C ASP A 224 12.21 4.13 21.17
N PRO A 225 11.47 3.04 20.88
CA PRO A 225 10.15 3.12 20.30
C PRO A 225 9.10 3.84 21.15
N GLU A 226 9.32 3.97 22.46
CA GLU A 226 8.44 4.70 23.37
C GLU A 226 8.72 6.21 23.32
N GLY A 227 9.96 6.58 23.02
CA GLY A 227 10.40 7.98 22.89
C GLY A 227 10.14 8.60 21.51
N VAL A 228 9.86 7.81 20.47
CA VAL A 228 9.55 8.33 19.15
C VAL A 228 8.06 8.69 19.00
N ARG A 229 7.75 9.55 18.05
CA ARG A 229 6.38 9.94 17.70
C ARG A 229 5.92 9.19 16.46
N TRP A 230 4.92 8.33 16.64
CA TRP A 230 4.37 7.51 15.56
C TRP A 230 3.33 8.30 14.76
N LEU A 231 3.48 8.31 13.44
CA LEU A 231 2.52 8.86 12.50
C LEU A 231 1.88 7.71 11.69
N CYS A 232 0.55 7.68 11.64
CA CYS A 232 -0.19 6.71 10.84
C CYS A 232 -1.42 7.37 10.21
N HIS A 233 -2.07 6.70 9.24
CA HIS A 233 -3.23 7.24 8.53
C HIS A 233 -4.49 6.38 8.67
N HIS A 234 -4.47 5.41 9.60
CA HIS A 234 -5.61 4.53 9.86
C HIS A 234 -5.78 4.27 11.36
N ASP A 235 -7.02 4.37 11.83
CA ASP A 235 -7.39 4.05 13.22
C ASP A 235 -6.97 2.65 13.65
N LYS A 236 -6.99 1.67 12.74
CA LYS A 236 -6.52 0.32 13.04
C LYS A 236 -5.04 0.31 13.46
N ILE A 237 -4.20 1.10 12.79
CA ILE A 237 -2.78 1.22 13.14
C ILE A 237 -2.64 1.96 14.47
N LEU A 238 -3.40 3.05 14.64
CA LEU A 238 -3.39 3.84 15.87
C LEU A 238 -3.72 2.97 17.10
N ARG A 239 -4.77 2.13 17.01
CA ARG A 239 -5.14 1.19 18.09
C ARG A 239 -4.06 0.14 18.36
N LEU A 240 -3.36 -0.33 17.35
CA LEU A 240 -2.26 -1.28 17.53
C LEU A 240 -1.05 -0.63 18.21
N LEU A 241 -0.72 0.62 17.85
CA LEU A 241 0.30 1.41 18.53
C LEU A 241 -0.06 1.64 20.01
N GLU A 242 -1.35 1.91 20.28
CA GLU A 242 -1.88 2.03 21.65
C GLU A 242 -1.76 0.73 22.43
N ALA A 243 -2.21 -0.38 21.85
CA ALA A 243 -2.12 -1.70 22.48
C ALA A 243 -0.66 -2.15 22.71
N ALA A 244 0.28 -1.67 21.90
CA ALA A 244 1.70 -1.89 22.06
C ALA A 244 2.35 -0.98 23.14
N GLY A 245 1.57 -0.05 23.73
CA GLY A 245 2.03 0.84 24.80
C GLY A 245 2.81 2.07 24.33
N PHE A 246 2.77 2.43 23.03
CA PHE A 246 3.46 3.61 22.52
C PHE A 246 2.67 4.89 22.83
N PRO A 247 3.20 5.81 23.68
CA PRO A 247 2.42 6.95 24.19
C PRO A 247 2.21 8.04 23.13
N HIS A 248 3.22 8.28 22.28
CA HIS A 248 3.23 9.37 21.31
C HIS A 248 2.79 8.85 19.94
N ARG A 249 1.48 8.85 19.67
CA ARG A 249 0.90 8.34 18.42
C ARG A 249 -0.12 9.33 17.86
N HIS A 250 -0.06 9.55 16.55
CA HIS A 250 -0.90 10.54 15.87
C HIS A 250 -1.44 9.97 14.56
N CYS A 251 -2.74 10.17 14.32
CA CYS A 251 -3.35 9.89 13.04
C CYS A 251 -3.30 11.15 12.17
N ILE A 252 -2.98 10.96 10.89
CA ILE A 252 -2.99 12.01 9.86
C ILE A 252 -3.94 11.59 8.74
N ASP A 253 -4.51 12.56 8.04
CA ASP A 253 -5.56 12.30 7.04
C ASP A 253 -5.05 11.50 5.83
N ASN A 254 -3.82 11.76 5.44
CA ASN A 254 -3.16 11.06 4.33
C ASN A 254 -1.64 11.02 4.51
N LEU A 255 -0.95 10.31 3.61
CA LEU A 255 0.51 10.13 3.66
C LEU A 255 1.25 11.00 2.62
N ASP A 256 0.65 12.11 2.19
CA ASP A 256 1.31 13.07 1.32
C ASP A 256 2.42 13.82 2.08
N PRO A 257 3.54 14.12 1.43
CA PRO A 257 4.66 14.80 2.08
C PRO A 257 4.26 16.12 2.78
N GLY A 258 3.36 16.90 2.18
CA GLY A 258 2.84 18.14 2.77
C GLY A 258 2.10 17.89 4.08
N THR A 259 1.14 16.95 4.10
CA THR A 259 0.38 16.59 5.30
C THR A 259 1.29 16.06 6.42
N ILE A 260 2.29 15.26 6.08
CA ILE A 260 3.28 14.76 7.05
C ILE A 260 4.06 15.91 7.64
N LEU A 261 4.56 16.81 6.81
CA LEU A 261 5.35 17.98 7.23
C LEU A 261 4.54 18.92 8.12
N ASP A 262 3.32 19.26 7.73
CA ASP A 262 2.42 20.13 8.52
C ASP A 262 2.19 19.53 9.90
N LYS A 263 1.97 18.23 10.00
CA LYS A 263 1.79 17.54 11.29
C LYS A 263 3.05 17.55 12.14
N VAL A 264 4.21 17.34 11.54
CA VAL A 264 5.51 17.42 12.23
C VAL A 264 5.73 18.83 12.79
N ILE A 265 5.44 19.88 12.03
CA ILE A 265 5.55 21.27 12.46
C ILE A 265 4.59 21.57 13.62
N GLU A 266 3.32 21.15 13.49
CA GLU A 266 2.30 21.30 14.56
C GLU A 266 2.80 20.69 15.88
N LEU A 267 3.22 19.41 15.83
CA LEU A 267 3.65 18.66 17.00
C LEU A 267 4.98 19.17 17.60
N SER A 268 5.84 19.74 16.78
CA SER A 268 7.09 20.33 17.27
C SER A 268 6.83 21.62 18.07
N ARG A 269 5.86 22.42 17.64
CA ARG A 269 5.46 23.69 18.34
C ARG A 269 4.73 23.47 19.67
N MET A 270 4.08 22.32 19.84
CA MET A 270 3.34 22.02 21.09
C MET A 270 4.25 21.64 22.26
N ASN A 271 5.55 21.47 22.04
CA ASN A 271 6.52 21.00 23.04
C ASN A 271 7.63 22.02 23.34
N ASP A 272 7.56 23.21 22.71
CA ASP A 272 8.33 24.40 23.08
C ASP A 272 7.47 25.28 24.04
#